data_9972e96062af38613df7f0aa0485b216
#
_entry.id   9972e96062af38613df7f0aa0485b216
#
_cell.length_a   1.000
_cell.length_b   1.000
_cell.length_c   1.000
_cell.angle_alpha   90.00
_cell.angle_beta   90.00
_cell.angle_gamma   90.00
#
_symmetry.space_group_name_H-M   'P 1'
#
loop_
_entity.id
_entity.type
_entity.pdbx_description
1 polymer ?
#
loop_
_entity_poly.entity_id
_entity_poly.type
_entity_poly.pdbx_seq_one_letter_code
_entity_poly.pdbx_strand_id
1 'polypeptide(L)'
;MRNPKIENALSIMKDKGFKYTKKREEILAFLLEADKYTSAREVYDFMNNKYSGISYDTIYRNLKDFCELELIEETDFNGERKFRFHCSHSDLGHHHHFICTKCGSTREILMCPMTYFKEQLAGCEITSHRFEIFGTCEKCLAIKS
;
A
#
# COMPACT_ATOMS: atom_id res chain seq x y z
N MET A 1 1.78 5.40 -22.65
CA MET A 1 2.93 5.92 -21.89
C MET A 1 2.94 5.38 -20.48
N ARG A 2 4.12 5.05 -20.01
CA ARG A 2 4.26 4.52 -18.65
C ARG A 2 4.16 5.65 -17.63
N ASN A 3 3.43 5.39 -16.54
CA ASN A 3 3.31 6.35 -15.45
C ASN A 3 4.68 6.57 -14.79
N PRO A 4 5.07 7.83 -14.51
CA PRO A 4 6.36 8.11 -13.86
C PRO A 4 6.55 7.39 -12.53
N LYS A 5 5.50 7.17 -11.79
CA LYS A 5 5.59 6.44 -10.52
C LYS A 5 5.96 4.98 -10.75
N ILE A 6 5.45 4.38 -11.81
CA ILE A 6 5.79 3.01 -12.18
C ILE A 6 7.23 2.95 -12.67
N GLU A 7 7.65 3.91 -13.48
CA GLU A 7 9.04 3.96 -13.94
C GLU A 7 10.01 4.08 -12.78
N ASN A 8 9.68 4.91 -11.81
CA ASN A 8 10.52 5.06 -10.62
C ASN A 8 10.61 3.76 -9.83
N ALA A 9 9.47 3.09 -9.67
CA ALA A 9 9.44 1.81 -8.96
C ALA A 9 10.30 0.76 -9.66
N LEU A 10 10.18 0.68 -10.98
CA LEU A 10 10.97 -0.27 -11.77
C LEU A 10 12.47 0.04 -11.70
N SER A 11 12.82 1.32 -11.67
CA SER A 11 14.20 1.76 -11.53
C SER A 11 14.78 1.32 -10.18
N ILE A 12 14.00 1.49 -9.12
CA ILE A 12 14.42 1.06 -7.78
C ILE A 12 14.63 -0.45 -7.75
N MET A 13 13.74 -1.21 -8.38
CA MET A 13 13.89 -2.66 -8.45
C MET A 13 15.15 -3.06 -9.17
N LYS A 14 15.44 -2.40 -10.28
CA LYS A 14 16.65 -2.68 -11.06
C LYS A 14 17.90 -2.40 -10.22
N ASP A 15 17.92 -1.28 -9.52
CA ASP A 15 19.05 -0.90 -8.67
C ASP A 15 19.29 -1.91 -7.55
N LYS A 16 18.23 -2.58 -7.10
CA LYS A 16 18.32 -3.59 -6.05
C LYS A 16 18.56 -5.00 -6.58
N GLY A 17 18.80 -5.14 -7.88
CA GLY A 17 19.14 -6.43 -8.48
C GLY A 17 17.95 -7.24 -8.96
N PHE A 18 16.76 -6.68 -8.97
CA PHE A 18 15.58 -7.37 -9.46
C PHE A 18 15.46 -7.23 -10.97
N LYS A 19 15.13 -8.33 -11.62
CA LYS A 19 14.93 -8.34 -13.04
C LYS A 19 13.60 -7.71 -13.42
N TYR A 20 13.58 -6.94 -14.49
CA TYR A 20 12.33 -6.44 -15.02
C TYR A 20 11.50 -7.61 -15.57
N THR A 21 10.22 -7.65 -15.21
CA THR A 21 9.26 -8.53 -15.88
C THR A 21 7.99 -7.73 -16.11
N LYS A 22 7.30 -8.04 -17.19
CA LYS A 22 6.04 -7.38 -17.48
C LYS A 22 4.99 -7.65 -16.40
N LYS A 23 5.02 -8.85 -15.84
CA LYS A 23 4.09 -9.21 -14.76
C LYS A 23 4.27 -8.32 -13.54
N ARG A 24 5.52 -8.03 -13.16
CA ARG A 24 5.79 -7.12 -12.05
C ARG A 24 5.27 -5.73 -12.32
N GLU A 25 5.50 -5.24 -13.52
CA GLU A 25 5.01 -3.92 -13.91
C GLU A 25 3.49 -3.87 -13.85
N GLU A 26 2.81 -4.90 -14.32
CA GLU A 26 1.36 -4.93 -14.32
C GLU A 26 0.76 -4.99 -12.92
N ILE A 27 1.40 -5.72 -12.01
CA ILE A 27 0.94 -5.75 -10.62
C ILE A 27 1.05 -4.36 -9.99
N LEU A 28 2.19 -3.70 -10.20
CA LEU A 28 2.38 -2.35 -9.66
C LEU A 28 1.38 -1.37 -10.26
N ALA A 29 1.13 -1.48 -11.57
CA ALA A 29 0.17 -0.60 -12.23
C ALA A 29 -1.26 -0.83 -11.69
N PHE A 30 -1.62 -2.08 -11.45
CA PHE A 30 -2.93 -2.40 -10.89
C PHE A 30 -3.12 -1.75 -9.52
N LEU A 31 -2.10 -1.86 -8.66
CA LEU A 31 -2.16 -1.28 -7.32
C LEU A 31 -2.22 0.24 -7.38
N LEU A 32 -1.46 0.85 -8.28
CA LEU A 32 -1.47 2.29 -8.44
C LEU A 32 -2.83 2.80 -8.90
N GLU A 33 -3.44 2.14 -9.89
CA GLU A 33 -4.74 2.52 -10.40
C GLU A 33 -5.85 2.33 -9.38
N ALA A 34 -5.75 1.25 -8.59
CA ALA A 34 -6.76 0.96 -7.57
C ALA A 34 -6.81 2.05 -6.51
N ASP A 35 -5.65 2.62 -6.19
CA ASP A 35 -5.50 3.72 -5.24
C ASP A 35 -6.24 3.47 -3.91
N LYS A 36 -6.18 2.23 -3.45
CA LYS A 36 -6.79 1.79 -2.21
C LYS A 36 -6.11 0.51 -1.75
N TYR A 37 -6.36 0.12 -0.52
CA TYR A 37 -5.83 -1.16 -0.05
C TYR A 37 -6.59 -2.30 -0.72
N THR A 38 -5.84 -3.21 -1.34
CA THR A 38 -6.40 -4.38 -2.03
C THR A 38 -5.73 -5.65 -1.49
N SER A 39 -6.49 -6.74 -1.51
CA SER A 39 -5.98 -8.02 -1.05
C SER A 39 -5.13 -8.70 -2.13
N ALA A 40 -4.31 -9.67 -1.71
CA ALA A 40 -3.57 -10.49 -2.66
C ALA A 40 -4.51 -11.24 -3.60
N ARG A 41 -5.69 -11.61 -3.08
CA ARG A 41 -6.69 -12.30 -3.90
C ARG A 41 -7.19 -11.42 -5.04
N GLU A 42 -7.43 -10.15 -4.77
CA GLU A 42 -7.86 -9.21 -5.81
C GLU A 42 -6.79 -9.06 -6.88
N VAL A 43 -5.53 -8.97 -6.47
CA VAL A 43 -4.41 -8.89 -7.41
C VAL A 43 -4.33 -10.18 -8.23
N TYR A 44 -4.48 -11.32 -7.56
CA TYR A 44 -4.45 -12.62 -8.25
C TYR A 44 -5.55 -12.70 -9.30
N ASP A 45 -6.78 -12.32 -8.96
CA ASP A 45 -7.89 -12.38 -9.89
C ASP A 45 -7.63 -11.53 -11.12
N PHE A 46 -7.10 -10.33 -10.94
CA PHE A 46 -6.73 -9.47 -12.05
C PHE A 46 -5.67 -10.11 -12.94
N MET A 47 -4.61 -10.63 -12.33
CA MET A 47 -3.50 -11.20 -13.08
C MET A 47 -3.88 -12.51 -13.75
N ASN A 48 -4.74 -13.30 -13.11
CA ASN A 48 -5.16 -14.57 -13.68
C ASN A 48 -6.00 -14.37 -14.95
N ASN A 49 -6.69 -13.25 -15.06
CA ASN A 49 -7.41 -12.92 -16.30
C ASN A 49 -6.46 -12.66 -17.46
N LYS A 50 -5.27 -12.12 -17.17
CA LYS A 50 -4.27 -11.84 -18.19
C LYS A 50 -3.35 -13.02 -18.44
N TYR A 51 -3.00 -13.73 -17.39
CA TYR A 51 -2.05 -14.84 -17.44
C TYR A 51 -2.69 -16.07 -16.84
N SER A 52 -3.52 -16.73 -17.65
CA SER A 52 -4.23 -17.92 -17.21
C SER A 52 -3.25 -18.94 -16.62
N GLY A 53 -3.58 -19.42 -15.41
CA GLY A 53 -2.73 -20.41 -14.75
C GLY A 53 -1.61 -19.82 -13.89
N ILE A 54 -1.54 -18.50 -13.75
CA ILE A 54 -0.56 -17.90 -12.85
C ILE A 54 -0.81 -18.39 -11.43
N SER A 55 0.24 -18.69 -10.69
CA SER A 55 0.08 -19.21 -9.34
C SER A 55 -0.14 -18.09 -8.33
N TYR A 56 -0.93 -18.38 -7.31
CA TYR A 56 -1.13 -17.45 -6.21
C TYR A 56 0.20 -17.15 -5.50
N ASP A 57 1.04 -18.17 -5.40
CA ASP A 57 2.35 -18.00 -4.78
C ASP A 57 3.21 -16.97 -5.50
N THR A 58 3.14 -16.95 -6.83
CA THR A 58 3.87 -15.96 -7.63
C THR A 58 3.41 -14.54 -7.28
N ILE A 59 2.10 -14.36 -7.15
CA ILE A 59 1.53 -13.05 -6.79
C ILE A 59 2.01 -12.64 -5.40
N TYR A 60 1.86 -13.51 -4.43
CA TYR A 60 2.20 -13.20 -3.05
C TYR A 60 3.69 -12.90 -2.89
N ARG A 61 4.53 -13.66 -3.59
CA ARG A 61 5.97 -13.46 -3.55
C ARG A 61 6.37 -12.09 -4.12
N ASN A 62 5.74 -11.70 -5.22
CA ASN A 62 6.00 -10.37 -5.80
C ASN A 62 5.55 -9.25 -4.88
N LEU A 63 4.37 -9.40 -4.27
CA LEU A 63 3.88 -8.40 -3.32
C LEU A 63 4.84 -8.25 -2.14
N LYS A 64 5.37 -9.35 -1.66
CA LYS A 64 6.31 -9.33 -0.55
C LYS A 64 7.61 -8.61 -0.93
N ASP A 65 8.12 -8.90 -2.14
CA ASP A 65 9.31 -8.20 -2.63
C ASP A 65 9.07 -6.71 -2.73
N PHE A 66 7.90 -6.31 -3.23
CA PHE A 66 7.56 -4.88 -3.33
C PHE A 66 7.49 -4.22 -1.96
N CYS A 67 6.98 -4.90 -0.95
CA CYS A 67 6.95 -4.38 0.41
C CYS A 67 8.35 -4.18 0.96
N GLU A 68 9.23 -5.15 0.73
CA GLU A 68 10.62 -5.05 1.20
C GLU A 68 11.36 -3.88 0.57
N LEU A 69 11.03 -3.56 -0.68
CA LEU A 69 11.61 -2.42 -1.39
C LEU A 69 10.90 -1.11 -1.09
N GLU A 70 9.89 -1.17 -0.24
CA GLU A 70 9.09 -0.01 0.14
C GLU A 70 8.39 0.65 -1.05
N LEU A 71 8.09 -0.15 -2.08
CA LEU A 71 7.32 0.33 -3.23
C LEU A 71 5.83 0.33 -2.95
N ILE A 72 5.38 -0.56 -2.08
CA ILE A 72 4.00 -0.64 -1.66
C ILE A 72 3.94 -0.71 -0.14
N GLU A 73 2.76 -0.38 0.38
CA GLU A 73 2.50 -0.42 1.82
C GLU A 73 1.57 -1.60 2.11
N GLU A 74 1.69 -2.18 3.29
CA GLU A 74 0.81 -3.26 3.70
C GLU A 74 0.21 -2.98 5.06
N THR A 75 -0.98 -3.50 5.28
CA THR A 75 -1.65 -3.41 6.58
C THR A 75 -2.63 -4.56 6.71
N ASP A 76 -2.99 -4.89 7.94
CA ASP A 76 -3.97 -5.94 8.21
C ASP A 76 -5.26 -5.31 8.71
N PHE A 77 -6.38 -5.67 8.10
CA PHE A 77 -7.69 -5.37 8.65
C PHE A 77 -8.69 -6.38 8.09
N ASN A 78 -9.78 -6.56 8.84
CA ASN A 78 -10.79 -7.58 8.52
C ASN A 78 -10.20 -8.98 8.41
N GLY A 79 -9.14 -9.25 9.19
CA GLY A 79 -8.50 -10.57 9.20
C GLY A 79 -7.68 -10.88 7.96
N GLU A 80 -7.37 -9.89 7.18
CA GLU A 80 -6.70 -10.08 5.90
C GLU A 80 -5.64 -9.02 5.68
N ARG A 81 -4.53 -9.43 5.06
CA ARG A 81 -3.45 -8.50 4.69
C ARG A 81 -3.81 -7.78 3.41
N LYS A 82 -3.69 -6.46 3.41
CA LYS A 82 -4.01 -5.62 2.26
C LYS A 82 -2.79 -4.82 1.84
N PHE A 83 -2.75 -4.46 0.56
CA PHE A 83 -1.60 -3.79 -0.05
C PHE A 83 -2.06 -2.56 -0.82
N ARG A 84 -1.21 -1.53 -0.84
CA ARG A 84 -1.49 -0.30 -1.54
C ARG A 84 -0.18 0.26 -2.10
N PHE A 85 -0.24 0.84 -3.30
CA PHE A 85 0.95 1.48 -3.87
C PHE A 85 1.41 2.58 -2.91
N HIS A 86 2.73 2.66 -2.70
CA HIS A 86 3.27 3.61 -1.73
C HIS A 86 2.93 5.04 -2.12
N CYS A 87 2.37 5.76 -1.16
CA CYS A 87 1.99 7.15 -1.35
C CYS A 87 3.17 8.04 -0.98
N SER A 88 3.85 8.57 -2.00
CA SER A 88 5.00 9.43 -1.74
C SER A 88 4.60 10.89 -1.82
N HIS A 89 4.10 11.42 -0.72
CA HIS A 89 3.98 12.87 -0.58
C HIS A 89 5.20 13.31 0.17
N SER A 90 6.21 13.62 -0.57
CA SER A 90 7.55 13.79 -0.07
C SER A 90 7.78 14.98 0.83
N ASP A 91 6.87 15.94 0.84
CA ASP A 91 7.11 17.20 1.54
C ASP A 91 7.11 17.09 3.05
N LEU A 92 6.45 16.07 3.60
CA LEU A 92 6.33 15.89 5.03
C LEU A 92 7.00 14.63 5.55
N GLY A 93 7.71 13.90 4.68
CA GLY A 93 8.43 12.70 5.05
C GLY A 93 7.55 11.48 5.28
N HIS A 94 6.42 11.64 5.91
CA HIS A 94 5.44 10.56 6.09
C HIS A 94 4.09 11.16 6.39
N HIS A 95 3.06 10.37 6.20
CA HIS A 95 1.71 10.76 6.53
C HIS A 95 0.95 9.54 7.00
N HIS A 96 -0.17 9.79 7.63
CA HIS A 96 -1.00 8.74 8.20
C HIS A 96 -2.31 8.65 7.44
N HIS A 97 -3.02 7.56 7.62
CA HIS A 97 -4.23 7.31 6.84
C HIS A 97 -5.41 6.90 7.71
N PHE A 98 -6.59 7.34 7.30
CA PHE A 98 -7.83 6.69 7.63
C PHE A 98 -8.09 5.63 6.56
N ILE A 99 -8.47 4.44 6.98
CA ILE A 99 -8.70 3.30 6.07
C ILE A 99 -10.13 2.81 6.24
N CYS A 100 -10.88 2.81 5.14
CA CYS A 100 -12.22 2.24 5.17
C CYS A 100 -12.12 0.72 5.15
N THR A 101 -12.66 0.07 6.16
CA THR A 101 -12.61 -1.39 6.25
C THR A 101 -13.57 -2.07 5.31
N LYS A 102 -14.47 -1.33 4.69
CA LYS A 102 -15.43 -1.90 3.76
C LYS A 102 -14.95 -1.89 2.31
N CYS A 103 -14.42 -0.77 1.84
CA CYS A 103 -13.99 -0.68 0.45
C CYS A 103 -12.49 -0.54 0.27
N GLY A 104 -11.73 -0.35 1.34
CA GLY A 104 -10.28 -0.21 1.27
C GLY A 104 -9.78 1.18 0.89
N SER A 105 -10.68 2.13 0.63
CA SER A 105 -10.26 3.47 0.29
C SER A 105 -9.60 4.16 1.47
N THR A 106 -8.76 5.13 1.18
CA THR A 106 -8.00 5.82 2.22
C THR A 106 -8.23 7.32 2.16
N ARG A 107 -8.02 7.96 3.30
CA ARG A 107 -7.99 9.42 3.40
C ARG A 107 -6.70 9.79 4.11
N GLU A 108 -5.99 10.77 3.61
CA GLU A 108 -4.76 11.20 4.23
C GLU A 108 -5.04 12.01 5.48
N ILE A 109 -4.25 11.74 6.52
CA ILE A 109 -4.26 12.54 7.73
C ILE A 109 -2.97 13.34 7.71
N LEU A 110 -3.09 14.65 7.57
CA LEU A 110 -1.96 15.53 7.35
C LEU A 110 -1.20 15.90 8.62
N MET A 111 -1.68 15.44 9.77
CA MET A 111 -1.08 15.75 11.04
C MET A 111 -0.42 14.52 11.63
N CYS A 112 0.77 14.68 12.19
CA CYS A 112 1.43 13.63 12.94
C CYS A 112 1.49 14.05 14.40
N PRO A 113 0.83 13.32 15.31
CA PRO A 113 0.77 13.73 16.72
C PRO A 113 2.02 13.40 17.52
N MET A 114 3.13 13.08 16.87
CA MET A 114 4.34 12.65 17.57
C MET A 114 4.92 13.69 18.51
N THR A 115 4.80 14.97 18.16
CA THR A 115 5.33 16.03 19.04
C THR A 115 4.65 15.97 20.40
N TYR A 116 3.35 15.77 20.39
CA TYR A 116 2.58 15.65 21.63
C TYR A 116 3.01 14.44 22.45
N PHE A 117 3.18 13.31 21.80
CA PHE A 117 3.54 12.09 22.51
C PHE A 117 4.99 12.08 22.98
N LYS A 118 5.87 12.79 22.29
CA LYS A 118 7.27 12.90 22.74
C LYS A 118 7.35 13.54 24.11
N GLU A 119 6.52 14.52 24.38
CA GLU A 119 6.50 15.18 25.69
C GLU A 119 6.04 14.23 26.78
N GLN A 120 5.08 13.37 26.48
CA GLN A 120 4.57 12.41 27.45
C GLN A 120 5.52 11.25 27.69
N LEU A 121 6.41 11.00 26.74
CA LEU A 121 7.36 9.89 26.79
C LEU A 121 8.77 10.39 27.06
N ALA A 122 8.91 11.43 27.85
CA ALA A 122 10.21 11.98 28.20
C ALA A 122 11.07 10.90 28.84
N GLY A 123 12.32 10.81 28.38
CA GLY A 123 13.23 9.78 28.85
C GLY A 123 13.18 8.48 28.05
N CYS A 124 12.22 8.36 27.16
CA CYS A 124 12.11 7.19 26.29
C CYS A 124 12.72 7.51 24.93
N GLU A 125 13.29 6.50 24.30
CA GLU A 125 13.75 6.61 22.92
C GLU A 125 12.68 6.03 22.00
N ILE A 126 12.15 6.85 21.09
CA ILE A 126 11.12 6.42 20.16
C ILE A 126 11.79 6.00 18.86
N THR A 127 11.73 4.72 18.53
CA THR A 127 12.38 4.21 17.32
C THR A 127 11.47 4.18 16.11
N SER A 128 10.15 4.06 16.33
CA SER A 128 9.20 4.07 15.22
C SER A 128 7.79 4.29 15.75
N HIS A 129 6.87 4.57 14.85
CA HIS A 129 5.47 4.68 15.24
C HIS A 129 4.58 4.30 14.06
N ARG A 130 3.35 3.92 14.40
CA ARG A 130 2.30 3.67 13.41
C ARG A 130 1.05 4.37 13.91
N PHE A 131 0.33 4.95 12.98
CA PHE A 131 -0.92 5.63 13.31
C PHE A 131 -1.88 5.44 12.14
N GLU A 132 -2.91 4.65 12.38
CA GLU A 132 -3.92 4.38 11.36
C GLU A 132 -5.29 4.43 12.03
N ILE A 133 -6.27 4.99 11.35
CA ILE A 133 -7.64 5.04 11.85
C ILE A 133 -8.48 4.18 10.92
N PHE A 134 -9.24 3.27 11.49
CA PHE A 134 -10.09 2.37 10.72
C PHE A 134 -11.56 2.72 10.94
N GLY A 135 -12.35 2.59 9.90
CA GLY A 135 -13.77 2.87 10.01
C GLY A 135 -14.48 2.68 8.68
N THR A 136 -15.57 3.38 8.50
CA THR A 136 -16.38 3.32 7.29
C THR A 136 -16.37 4.70 6.62
N CYS A 137 -15.98 4.75 5.35
CA CYS A 137 -15.93 6.02 4.66
C CYS A 137 -17.33 6.56 4.34
N GLU A 138 -17.39 7.84 3.97
CA GLU A 138 -18.66 8.50 3.70
C GLU A 138 -19.48 7.85 2.60
N LYS A 139 -18.81 7.29 1.60
CA LYS A 139 -19.51 6.61 0.51
C LYS A 139 -20.14 5.30 0.99
N CYS A 140 -19.42 4.56 1.81
CA CYS A 140 -19.94 3.30 2.32
C CYS A 140 -21.04 3.53 3.36
N LEU A 141 -20.96 4.61 4.13
CA LEU A 141 -22.03 4.98 5.05
C LEU A 141 -23.30 5.33 4.29
N ALA A 142 -23.17 5.99 3.16
CA ALA A 142 -24.33 6.37 2.35
C ALA A 142 -25.03 5.16 1.75
N ILE A 143 -24.30 4.10 1.45
CA ILE A 143 -24.86 2.87 0.90
C ILE A 143 -25.61 2.08 1.98
N LYS A 144 -25.22 2.25 3.21
CA LYS A 144 -25.80 1.54 4.34
C LYS A 144 -27.12 2.18 4.75
N SER A 145 -28.17 1.62 4.30
CA SER A 145 -29.51 2.09 4.70
C SER A 145 -30.35 0.93 5.18
#